data_d4a82b2de696dc97710d19f76acf9933
#
_entry.id   d4a82b2de696dc97710d19f76acf9933
#
_cell.length_a   1.000
_cell.length_b   1.000
_cell.length_c   1.000
_cell.angle_alpha   90.00
_cell.angle_beta   90.00
_cell.angle_gamma   90.00
#
_symmetry.space_group_name_H-M   'P 1'
#
loop_
_entity.id
_entity.type
_entity.pdbx_description
1 polymer ?
#
loop_
_entity_poly.entity_id
_entity_poly.type
_entity_poly.pdbx_seq_one_letter_code
_entity_poly.pdbx_strand_id
1 'polypeptide(L)'
;MAHEAQERYSALVLAKIRKENKLKNGVVFNTDYEGSPAAGIVKIPVRDTEVTVSNYDKANGIKAGVGGTTYENFPITKDKAVNEIIDGYDAELVPDNLVADRLDSAGYALASAEDNDGASVLLAGATVMNVDALAVDTIYSTIVDIRTAMSKANIPDDGRRYLLITPEAYAYVLKCPEFVKADSLGAEMIQNGIVGRIAGFNVIEWNDSTANLAMIAGHPRFATRAEQFSVPVHLQDISGSGKYIGASAVQGRITYDHKVLRSVAIRAIYTPSVLKLTAAQGGSSGSTVLTVSGGSGTFAYKVNPAARAVFNETYGGTSLTSGSTEITASAGDVIEVASLSSGKVKAVGYISVTAANIKA
;
A
#
# COMPACT_ATOMS: atom_id res chain seq x y z
N MET A 1 -23.35 57.17 8.30
CA MET A 1 -23.90 55.86 7.85
C MET A 1 -22.72 55.03 7.40
N ALA A 2 -22.48 53.90 8.06
CA ALA A 2 -21.46 52.93 7.62
C ALA A 2 -22.02 52.23 6.40
N HIS A 3 -21.28 52.25 5.30
CA HIS A 3 -21.61 51.43 4.12
C HIS A 3 -21.01 50.06 4.34
N GLU A 4 -21.83 49.02 4.33
CA GLU A 4 -21.36 47.64 4.34
C GLU A 4 -20.67 47.34 3.01
N ALA A 5 -19.51 46.69 3.08
CA ALA A 5 -18.80 46.22 1.88
C ALA A 5 -19.60 45.08 1.23
N GLN A 6 -19.81 45.18 -0.08
CA GLN A 6 -20.49 44.13 -0.84
C GLN A 6 -19.59 42.87 -0.87
N GLU A 7 -20.08 41.76 -0.35
CA GLU A 7 -19.40 40.48 -0.44
C GLU A 7 -19.38 39.97 -1.89
N ARG A 8 -18.21 39.57 -2.36
CA ARG A 8 -18.05 38.95 -3.69
C ARG A 8 -17.60 37.51 -3.50
N TYR A 9 -18.35 36.59 -4.02
CA TYR A 9 -17.97 35.20 -4.09
C TYR A 9 -17.04 34.97 -5.29
N SER A 10 -15.99 34.17 -5.08
CA SER A 10 -15.12 33.76 -6.16
C SER A 10 -15.81 32.68 -6.99
N ALA A 11 -15.74 32.79 -8.32
CA ALA A 11 -16.18 31.71 -9.22
C ALA A 11 -15.17 30.52 -9.27
N LEU A 12 -14.02 30.68 -8.61
CA LEU A 12 -12.98 29.61 -8.55
C LEU A 12 -13.13 28.85 -7.25
N VAL A 13 -13.46 27.57 -7.37
CA VAL A 13 -13.47 26.64 -6.25
C VAL A 13 -12.03 26.27 -5.90
N LEU A 14 -11.69 26.23 -4.62
CA LEU A 14 -10.38 25.78 -4.16
C LEU A 14 -10.16 24.31 -4.59
N ALA A 15 -9.00 24.03 -5.20
CA ALA A 15 -8.67 22.69 -5.64
C ALA A 15 -8.70 21.68 -4.48
N LYS A 16 -9.41 20.59 -4.67
CA LYS A 16 -9.54 19.52 -3.67
C LYS A 16 -8.27 18.68 -3.65
N ILE A 17 -7.71 18.44 -2.46
CA ILE A 17 -6.62 17.49 -2.27
C ILE A 17 -7.23 16.10 -2.19
N ARG A 18 -6.90 15.23 -3.15
CA ARG A 18 -7.45 13.88 -3.25
C ARG A 18 -6.34 12.85 -3.43
N LYS A 19 -6.52 11.68 -2.81
CA LYS A 19 -5.69 10.50 -3.07
C LYS A 19 -5.91 10.04 -4.51
N GLU A 20 -4.85 9.68 -5.22
CA GLU A 20 -4.96 9.09 -6.55
C GLU A 20 -5.30 7.61 -6.44
N ASN A 21 -6.38 7.19 -7.09
CA ASN A 21 -6.82 5.79 -7.12
C ASN A 21 -6.00 5.02 -8.16
N LYS A 22 -5.22 4.05 -7.72
CA LYS A 22 -4.25 3.31 -8.55
C LYS A 22 -4.65 1.86 -8.84
N LEU A 23 -5.52 1.27 -8.02
CA LEU A 23 -5.80 -0.17 -8.08
C LEU A 23 -6.78 -0.55 -9.19
N LYS A 24 -7.56 0.40 -9.69
CA LYS A 24 -8.56 0.19 -10.74
C LYS A 24 -8.00 0.03 -12.16
N ASN A 25 -6.74 0.32 -12.40
CA ASN A 25 -6.19 0.45 -13.76
C ASN A 25 -5.84 -0.88 -14.49
N GLY A 26 -6.25 -2.03 -13.98
CA GLY A 26 -5.98 -3.34 -14.58
C GLY A 26 -4.55 -3.88 -14.42
N VAL A 27 -3.66 -3.12 -13.80
CA VAL A 27 -2.27 -3.53 -13.57
C VAL A 27 -2.14 -4.42 -12.32
N VAL A 28 -2.99 -4.17 -11.31
CA VAL A 28 -2.99 -4.89 -10.02
C VAL A 28 -3.98 -6.03 -10.04
N PHE A 29 -5.20 -5.76 -10.50
CA PHE A 29 -6.25 -6.75 -10.67
C PHE A 29 -6.45 -7.07 -12.14
N ASN A 30 -6.71 -8.34 -12.48
CA ASN A 30 -7.25 -8.70 -13.77
C ASN A 30 -8.79 -8.58 -13.76
N THR A 31 -9.36 -8.55 -14.95
CA THR A 31 -10.81 -8.54 -15.20
C THR A 31 -11.24 -9.75 -16.02
N ASP A 32 -10.53 -10.88 -15.87
CA ASP A 32 -10.74 -12.09 -16.68
C ASP A 32 -12.06 -12.79 -16.31
N TYR A 33 -12.61 -12.49 -15.12
CA TYR A 33 -13.84 -13.09 -14.62
C TYR A 33 -14.93 -12.03 -14.49
N GLU A 34 -15.83 -11.99 -15.46
CA GLU A 34 -16.94 -11.04 -15.44
C GLU A 34 -18.14 -11.60 -14.66
N GLY A 35 -18.75 -10.72 -13.86
CA GLY A 35 -20.03 -11.01 -13.22
C GLY A 35 -21.20 -10.88 -14.19
N SER A 36 -22.26 -11.62 -13.93
CA SER A 36 -23.53 -11.45 -14.61
C SER A 36 -24.59 -10.98 -13.62
N PRO A 37 -25.42 -9.98 -13.93
CA PRO A 37 -26.50 -9.57 -13.04
C PRO A 37 -27.49 -10.69 -12.69
N ALA A 38 -27.57 -11.74 -13.54
CA ALA A 38 -28.42 -12.90 -13.35
C ALA A 38 -27.82 -13.95 -12.38
N ALA A 39 -26.51 -13.87 -12.07
CA ALA A 39 -25.81 -14.84 -11.25
C ALA A 39 -24.93 -14.14 -10.22
N GLY A 40 -25.35 -14.06 -8.96
CA GLY A 40 -24.59 -13.40 -7.88
C GLY A 40 -23.26 -14.08 -7.51
N ILE A 41 -22.88 -15.17 -8.16
CA ILE A 41 -21.64 -15.92 -7.87
C ILE A 41 -20.97 -16.30 -9.18
N VAL A 42 -19.70 -15.93 -9.32
CA VAL A 42 -18.82 -16.39 -10.40
C VAL A 42 -18.09 -17.65 -9.93
N LYS A 43 -18.14 -18.71 -10.72
CA LYS A 43 -17.39 -19.95 -10.45
C LYS A 43 -16.09 -19.94 -11.23
N ILE A 44 -14.98 -19.90 -10.52
CA ILE A 44 -13.63 -19.89 -11.10
C ILE A 44 -13.12 -21.33 -11.15
N PRO A 45 -12.84 -21.90 -12.35
CA PRO A 45 -12.29 -23.24 -12.47
C PRO A 45 -10.84 -23.26 -11.98
N VAL A 46 -10.55 -24.16 -11.06
CA VAL A 46 -9.21 -24.35 -10.49
C VAL A 46 -8.69 -25.71 -10.93
N ARG A 47 -7.52 -25.71 -11.56
CA ARG A 47 -6.78 -26.92 -11.94
C ARG A 47 -5.46 -26.92 -11.20
N ASP A 48 -5.42 -27.53 -10.03
CA ASP A 48 -4.23 -27.56 -9.18
C ASP A 48 -3.33 -28.79 -9.44
N THR A 49 -3.81 -29.72 -10.26
CA THR A 49 -3.07 -30.94 -10.61
C THR A 49 -2.57 -30.86 -12.04
N GLU A 50 -1.26 -30.99 -12.20
CA GLU A 50 -0.65 -31.16 -13.51
C GLU A 50 -0.84 -32.61 -14.00
N VAL A 51 -0.80 -32.79 -15.32
CA VAL A 51 -0.85 -34.12 -15.91
C VAL A 51 0.39 -34.89 -15.52
N THR A 52 0.22 -36.09 -14.95
CA THR A 52 1.33 -36.94 -14.56
C THR A 52 2.04 -37.49 -15.80
N VAL A 53 3.32 -37.21 -15.89
CA VAL A 53 4.20 -37.82 -16.91
C VAL A 53 4.76 -39.10 -16.34
N SER A 54 4.58 -40.21 -17.04
CA SER A 54 5.13 -41.51 -16.67
C SER A 54 5.99 -42.06 -17.80
N ASN A 55 6.93 -42.94 -17.47
CA ASN A 55 7.72 -43.62 -18.49
C ASN A 55 6.83 -44.53 -19.33
N TYR A 56 6.97 -44.48 -20.64
CA TYR A 56 6.25 -45.36 -21.56
C TYR A 56 6.86 -46.75 -21.57
N ASP A 57 6.05 -47.74 -21.29
CA ASP A 57 6.43 -49.16 -21.44
C ASP A 57 5.94 -49.69 -22.79
N LYS A 58 6.84 -50.18 -23.63
CA LYS A 58 6.52 -50.74 -24.94
C LYS A 58 5.62 -51.95 -24.89
N ALA A 59 5.66 -52.72 -23.82
CA ALA A 59 4.88 -53.96 -23.66
C ALA A 59 3.47 -53.68 -23.09
N ASN A 60 3.38 -52.80 -22.09
CA ASN A 60 2.13 -52.58 -21.33
C ASN A 60 1.48 -51.24 -21.56
N GLY A 61 2.12 -50.34 -22.33
CA GLY A 61 1.65 -48.96 -22.54
C GLY A 61 1.72 -48.11 -21.31
N ILE A 62 0.82 -47.10 -21.19
CA ILE A 62 0.72 -46.18 -20.02
C ILE A 62 -0.74 -46.12 -19.58
N LYS A 63 -0.98 -46.09 -18.29
CA LYS A 63 -2.37 -45.89 -17.78
C LYS A 63 -2.80 -44.45 -17.98
N ALA A 64 -4.03 -44.29 -18.54
CA ALA A 64 -4.64 -42.96 -18.64
C ALA A 64 -5.00 -42.43 -17.26
N GLY A 65 -4.57 -41.20 -16.99
CA GLY A 65 -4.99 -40.45 -15.80
C GLY A 65 -6.29 -39.67 -16.09
N VAL A 66 -7.16 -39.57 -15.10
CA VAL A 66 -8.35 -38.72 -15.17
C VAL A 66 -8.07 -37.43 -14.41
N GLY A 67 -8.03 -36.32 -15.13
CA GLY A 67 -7.87 -34.97 -14.50
C GLY A 67 -9.22 -34.46 -13.97
N GLY A 68 -9.21 -33.94 -12.76
CA GLY A 68 -10.36 -33.25 -12.15
C GLY A 68 -10.25 -31.73 -12.27
N THR A 69 -11.38 -31.04 -12.25
CA THR A 69 -11.45 -29.58 -12.13
C THR A 69 -12.31 -29.28 -10.90
N THR A 70 -11.75 -28.50 -9.97
CA THR A 70 -12.51 -27.93 -8.85
C THR A 70 -12.94 -26.52 -9.18
N TYR A 71 -14.01 -26.06 -8.55
CA TYR A 71 -14.52 -24.71 -8.76
C TYR A 71 -14.46 -23.92 -7.46
N GLU A 72 -13.86 -22.74 -7.51
CA GLU A 72 -13.83 -21.81 -6.42
C GLU A 72 -14.92 -20.75 -6.61
N ASN A 73 -15.74 -20.54 -5.59
CA ASN A 73 -16.81 -19.55 -5.63
C ASN A 73 -16.24 -18.13 -5.41
N PHE A 74 -16.66 -17.21 -6.26
CA PHE A 74 -16.39 -15.79 -6.13
C PHE A 74 -17.75 -15.06 -6.06
N PRO A 75 -18.30 -14.85 -4.86
CA PRO A 75 -19.52 -14.07 -4.67
C PRO A 75 -19.22 -12.60 -4.91
N ILE A 76 -20.14 -11.88 -5.57
CA ILE A 76 -20.09 -10.44 -5.74
C ILE A 76 -21.05 -9.85 -4.73
N THR A 77 -20.51 -9.24 -3.67
CA THR A 77 -21.30 -8.84 -2.50
C THR A 77 -21.31 -7.33 -2.23
N LYS A 78 -20.38 -6.60 -2.84
CA LYS A 78 -20.26 -5.16 -2.59
C LYS A 78 -21.16 -4.37 -3.53
N ASP A 79 -22.05 -3.59 -2.96
CA ASP A 79 -22.97 -2.72 -3.65
C ASP A 79 -22.84 -1.31 -3.05
N LYS A 80 -22.25 -0.40 -3.81
CA LYS A 80 -21.98 0.98 -3.40
C LYS A 80 -22.78 1.94 -4.26
N ALA A 81 -23.37 2.92 -3.61
CA ALA A 81 -24.13 3.96 -4.31
C ALA A 81 -23.84 5.34 -3.71
N VAL A 82 -23.96 6.34 -4.54
CA VAL A 82 -23.99 7.75 -4.14
C VAL A 82 -25.36 8.31 -4.51
N ASN A 83 -25.94 9.06 -3.60
CA ASN A 83 -27.18 9.81 -3.82
C ASN A 83 -27.13 11.12 -3.02
N GLU A 84 -26.91 12.23 -3.70
CA GLU A 84 -26.84 13.57 -3.11
C GLU A 84 -27.87 14.48 -3.78
N ILE A 85 -28.70 15.12 -2.97
CA ILE A 85 -29.76 16.01 -3.46
C ILE A 85 -29.21 17.41 -3.56
N ILE A 86 -29.47 18.08 -4.69
CA ILE A 86 -29.16 19.48 -4.94
C ILE A 86 -30.47 20.19 -5.14
N ASP A 87 -30.74 21.20 -4.30
CA ASP A 87 -31.87 22.10 -4.50
C ASP A 87 -31.62 22.98 -5.70
N GLY A 88 -32.64 23.13 -6.58
CA GLY A 88 -32.51 23.94 -7.79
C GLY A 88 -32.29 25.41 -7.52
N TYR A 89 -32.86 25.91 -6.43
CA TYR A 89 -32.66 27.32 -6.03
C TYR A 89 -31.20 27.55 -5.59
N ASP A 90 -30.62 26.63 -4.82
CA ASP A 90 -29.22 26.72 -4.41
C ASP A 90 -28.28 26.58 -5.62
N ALA A 91 -28.62 25.73 -6.59
CA ALA A 91 -27.83 25.57 -7.81
C ALA A 91 -27.76 26.84 -8.65
N GLU A 92 -28.81 27.64 -8.64
CA GLU A 92 -28.87 28.95 -9.36
C GLU A 92 -28.22 30.09 -8.56
N LEU A 93 -28.23 30.02 -7.22
CA LEU A 93 -27.63 31.04 -6.37
C LEU A 93 -26.11 30.95 -6.31
N VAL A 94 -25.54 29.77 -6.46
CA VAL A 94 -24.11 29.53 -6.31
C VAL A 94 -23.41 29.65 -7.68
N PRO A 95 -22.54 30.66 -7.89
CA PRO A 95 -21.99 30.96 -9.21
C PRO A 95 -20.87 30.02 -9.67
N ASP A 96 -20.52 28.99 -8.90
CA ASP A 96 -19.33 28.16 -9.03
C ASP A 96 -19.56 26.78 -9.67
N ASN A 97 -20.65 26.64 -10.46
CA ASN A 97 -20.98 25.38 -11.13
C ASN A 97 -21.10 24.17 -10.18
N LEU A 98 -21.87 24.36 -9.09
CA LEU A 98 -22.09 23.39 -8.01
C LEU A 98 -22.41 21.98 -8.51
N VAL A 99 -23.22 21.84 -9.54
CA VAL A 99 -23.62 20.53 -10.09
C VAL A 99 -22.44 19.77 -10.63
N ALA A 100 -21.55 20.41 -11.40
CA ALA A 100 -20.37 19.74 -11.95
C ALA A 100 -19.38 19.33 -10.85
N ASP A 101 -19.20 20.17 -9.82
CA ASP A 101 -18.35 19.83 -8.68
C ASP A 101 -18.90 18.63 -7.90
N ARG A 102 -20.22 18.51 -7.75
CA ARG A 102 -20.85 17.38 -7.07
C ARG A 102 -20.79 16.10 -7.90
N LEU A 103 -20.97 16.17 -9.22
CA LEU A 103 -20.78 15.03 -10.13
C LEU A 103 -19.34 14.49 -10.06
N ASP A 104 -18.34 15.39 -10.11
CA ASP A 104 -16.93 15.02 -9.97
C ASP A 104 -16.64 14.40 -8.60
N SER A 105 -17.18 14.99 -7.53
CA SER A 105 -17.01 14.48 -6.16
C SER A 105 -17.65 13.09 -5.98
N ALA A 106 -18.82 12.86 -6.55
CA ALA A 106 -19.50 11.56 -6.48
C ALA A 106 -18.74 10.48 -7.26
N GLY A 107 -18.24 10.81 -8.45
CA GLY A 107 -17.40 9.89 -9.24
C GLY A 107 -16.14 9.50 -8.51
N TYR A 108 -15.44 10.47 -7.92
CA TYR A 108 -14.28 10.21 -7.10
C TYR A 108 -14.59 9.34 -5.87
N ALA A 109 -15.68 9.61 -5.17
CA ALA A 109 -16.07 8.86 -3.97
C ALA A 109 -16.32 7.38 -4.26
N LEU A 110 -17.01 7.06 -5.36
CA LEU A 110 -17.23 5.67 -5.80
C LEU A 110 -15.91 4.99 -6.17
N ALA A 111 -15.07 5.64 -6.96
CA ALA A 111 -13.78 5.10 -7.36
C ALA A 111 -12.83 4.90 -6.15
N SER A 112 -12.85 5.82 -5.19
CA SER A 112 -12.05 5.70 -3.96
C SER A 112 -12.55 4.58 -3.05
N ALA A 113 -13.86 4.37 -2.95
CA ALA A 113 -14.42 3.24 -2.21
C ALA A 113 -14.00 1.91 -2.81
N GLU A 114 -14.03 1.79 -4.14
CA GLU A 114 -13.58 0.61 -4.87
C GLU A 114 -12.08 0.34 -4.66
N ASP A 115 -11.24 1.38 -4.75
CA ASP A 115 -9.79 1.30 -4.53
C ASP A 115 -9.45 0.84 -3.09
N ASN A 116 -10.11 1.40 -2.08
CA ASN A 116 -9.92 1.02 -0.69
C ASN A 116 -10.39 -0.41 -0.39
N ASP A 117 -11.51 -0.83 -0.99
CA ASP A 117 -11.99 -2.20 -0.88
C ASP A 117 -11.02 -3.19 -1.55
N GLY A 118 -10.47 -2.83 -2.71
CA GLY A 118 -9.43 -3.60 -3.40
C GLY A 118 -8.16 -3.73 -2.54
N ALA A 119 -7.70 -2.65 -1.94
CA ALA A 119 -6.56 -2.64 -1.01
C ALA A 119 -6.79 -3.60 0.17
N SER A 120 -7.98 -3.53 0.79
CA SER A 120 -8.34 -4.40 1.92
C SER A 120 -8.29 -5.88 1.55
N VAL A 121 -8.80 -6.24 0.37
CA VAL A 121 -8.77 -7.62 -0.14
C VAL A 121 -7.36 -8.08 -0.47
N LEU A 122 -6.52 -7.22 -1.07
CA LEU A 122 -5.12 -7.53 -1.32
C LEU A 122 -4.37 -7.81 -0.02
N LEU A 123 -4.51 -6.94 0.98
CA LEU A 123 -3.85 -7.08 2.28
C LEU A 123 -4.33 -8.33 3.04
N ALA A 124 -5.64 -8.61 3.02
CA ALA A 124 -6.20 -9.79 3.65
C ALA A 124 -5.78 -11.10 2.98
N GLY A 125 -5.63 -11.09 1.64
CA GLY A 125 -5.26 -12.25 0.85
C GLY A 125 -3.75 -12.44 0.63
N ALA A 126 -2.92 -11.45 0.98
CA ALA A 126 -1.48 -11.50 0.74
C ALA A 126 -0.73 -12.36 1.76
N THR A 127 0.38 -12.96 1.31
CA THR A 127 1.37 -13.54 2.22
C THR A 127 2.18 -12.41 2.86
N VAL A 128 2.18 -12.34 4.18
CA VAL A 128 2.93 -11.33 4.93
C VAL A 128 4.43 -11.61 4.87
N MET A 129 5.22 -10.58 4.61
CA MET A 129 6.68 -10.59 4.69
C MET A 129 7.13 -9.43 5.57
N ASN A 130 7.71 -9.75 6.72
CA ASN A 130 8.31 -8.74 7.60
C ASN A 130 9.76 -8.53 7.18
N VAL A 131 10.16 -7.28 7.06
CA VAL A 131 11.53 -6.88 6.72
C VAL A 131 12.09 -6.00 7.83
N ASP A 132 13.41 -5.79 7.81
CA ASP A 132 14.08 -4.82 8.68
C ASP A 132 13.72 -3.38 8.29
N ALA A 133 14.20 -2.41 9.08
CA ALA A 133 13.96 -1.02 8.81
C ALA A 133 14.55 -0.63 7.44
N LEU A 134 13.70 -0.09 6.56
CA LEU A 134 14.11 0.37 5.24
C LEU A 134 15.00 1.61 5.37
N ALA A 135 16.04 1.64 4.56
CA ALA A 135 16.94 2.76 4.41
C ALA A 135 17.43 2.83 2.96
N VAL A 136 18.12 3.92 2.61
CA VAL A 136 18.63 4.16 1.26
C VAL A 136 19.55 3.04 0.76
N ASP A 137 20.35 2.47 1.66
CA ASP A 137 21.31 1.40 1.39
C ASP A 137 20.69 -0.02 1.37
N THR A 138 19.47 -0.21 1.89
CA THR A 138 18.82 -1.52 1.99
C THR A 138 17.62 -1.70 1.09
N ILE A 139 17.03 -0.63 0.59
CA ILE A 139 15.81 -0.68 -0.20
C ILE A 139 15.94 -1.57 -1.45
N TYR A 140 17.05 -1.45 -2.18
CA TYR A 140 17.26 -2.24 -3.39
C TYR A 140 17.42 -3.73 -3.08
N SER A 141 18.23 -4.08 -2.09
CA SER A 141 18.39 -5.48 -1.66
C SER A 141 17.06 -6.09 -1.21
N THR A 142 16.24 -5.32 -0.48
CA THR A 142 14.89 -5.75 -0.07
C THR A 142 14.00 -6.05 -1.27
N ILE A 143 14.01 -5.20 -2.31
CA ILE A 143 13.22 -5.44 -3.54
C ILE A 143 13.71 -6.69 -4.27
N VAL A 144 15.02 -6.92 -4.33
CA VAL A 144 15.61 -8.14 -4.92
C VAL A 144 15.23 -9.39 -4.13
N ASP A 145 15.18 -9.32 -2.80
CA ASP A 145 14.75 -10.42 -1.94
C ASP A 145 13.26 -10.76 -2.16
N ILE A 146 12.41 -9.76 -2.32
CA ILE A 146 11.00 -9.94 -2.68
C ILE A 146 10.89 -10.67 -4.03
N ARG A 147 11.64 -10.20 -5.04
CA ARG A 147 11.70 -10.86 -6.35
C ARG A 147 12.12 -12.32 -6.22
N THR A 148 13.18 -12.58 -5.47
CA THR A 148 13.71 -13.92 -5.23
C THR A 148 12.66 -14.82 -4.57
N ALA A 149 11.96 -14.30 -3.57
CA ALA A 149 10.89 -15.03 -2.90
C ALA A 149 9.72 -15.37 -3.82
N MET A 150 9.34 -14.44 -4.72
CA MET A 150 8.30 -14.70 -5.74
C MET A 150 8.77 -15.71 -6.78
N SER A 151 10.01 -15.64 -7.23
CA SER A 151 10.57 -16.59 -8.20
C SER A 151 10.71 -18.00 -7.64
N LYS A 152 11.10 -18.16 -6.36
CA LYS A 152 11.09 -19.44 -5.64
C LYS A 152 9.67 -20.03 -5.51
N ALA A 153 8.65 -19.18 -5.48
CA ALA A 153 7.25 -19.58 -5.47
C ALA A 153 6.69 -19.83 -6.89
N ASN A 154 7.54 -19.88 -7.93
CA ASN A 154 7.19 -20.11 -9.33
C ASN A 154 6.16 -19.09 -9.89
N ILE A 155 6.16 -17.86 -9.39
CA ILE A 155 5.33 -16.80 -9.95
C ILE A 155 5.94 -16.34 -11.28
N PRO A 156 5.13 -16.22 -12.36
CA PRO A 156 5.63 -15.84 -13.68
C PRO A 156 6.40 -14.50 -13.67
N ASP A 157 7.49 -14.43 -14.43
CA ASP A 157 8.29 -13.24 -14.67
C ASP A 157 8.14 -12.82 -16.15
N ASP A 158 6.91 -12.45 -16.51
CA ASP A 158 6.48 -12.04 -17.86
C ASP A 158 6.49 -10.50 -18.04
N GLY A 159 7.13 -9.78 -17.13
CA GLY A 159 7.18 -8.32 -17.12
C GLY A 159 5.90 -7.64 -16.59
N ARG A 160 4.95 -8.41 -16.05
CA ARG A 160 3.68 -7.91 -15.51
C ARG A 160 3.66 -7.86 -13.97
N ARG A 161 4.75 -8.26 -13.29
CA ARG A 161 4.84 -8.10 -11.84
C ARG A 161 4.76 -6.63 -11.48
N TYR A 162 3.95 -6.29 -10.48
CA TYR A 162 3.82 -4.95 -9.95
C TYR A 162 4.41 -4.84 -8.53
N LEU A 163 4.82 -3.63 -8.19
CA LEU A 163 5.23 -3.24 -6.86
C LEU A 163 4.50 -1.95 -6.48
N LEU A 164 3.47 -2.06 -5.65
CA LEU A 164 2.88 -0.90 -5.00
C LEU A 164 3.79 -0.48 -3.86
N ILE A 165 4.23 0.75 -3.86
CA ILE A 165 5.20 1.27 -2.89
C ILE A 165 4.67 2.52 -2.23
N THR A 166 4.81 2.61 -0.90
CA THR A 166 4.40 3.81 -0.17
C THR A 166 5.33 4.99 -0.48
N PRO A 167 4.86 6.25 -0.37
CA PRO A 167 5.68 7.43 -0.65
C PRO A 167 6.98 7.49 0.15
N GLU A 168 6.96 7.01 1.41
CA GLU A 168 8.14 6.96 2.27
C GLU A 168 9.19 5.96 1.74
N ALA A 169 8.75 4.75 1.38
CA ALA A 169 9.64 3.74 0.82
C ALA A 169 10.11 4.14 -0.60
N TYR A 170 9.25 4.81 -1.38
CA TYR A 170 9.61 5.36 -2.69
C TYR A 170 10.70 6.42 -2.60
N ALA A 171 10.66 7.28 -1.57
CA ALA A 171 11.71 8.26 -1.33
C ALA A 171 13.10 7.61 -1.10
N TYR A 172 13.16 6.41 -0.49
CA TYR A 172 14.42 5.66 -0.37
C TYR A 172 14.89 5.14 -1.72
N VAL A 173 13.98 4.70 -2.59
CA VAL A 173 14.33 4.27 -3.96
C VAL A 173 14.95 5.43 -4.74
N LEU A 174 14.34 6.61 -4.72
CA LEU A 174 14.85 7.80 -5.42
C LEU A 174 16.22 8.26 -4.93
N LYS A 175 16.56 7.98 -3.67
CA LYS A 175 17.86 8.32 -3.08
C LYS A 175 18.89 7.20 -3.19
N CYS A 176 18.52 6.02 -3.68
CA CYS A 176 19.37 4.85 -3.73
C CYS A 176 20.56 5.07 -4.71
N PRO A 177 21.82 4.88 -4.27
CA PRO A 177 23.00 5.14 -5.11
C PRO A 177 23.06 4.29 -6.37
N GLU A 178 22.50 3.08 -6.36
CA GLU A 178 22.45 2.16 -7.49
C GLU A 178 21.64 2.75 -8.65
N PHE A 179 20.62 3.55 -8.36
CA PHE A 179 19.80 4.23 -9.36
C PHE A 179 20.38 5.58 -9.77
N VAL A 180 20.88 6.36 -8.80
CA VAL A 180 21.45 7.69 -9.06
C VAL A 180 22.71 7.61 -9.95
N LYS A 181 23.49 6.52 -9.84
CA LYS A 181 24.70 6.28 -10.62
C LYS A 181 24.44 5.57 -11.96
N ALA A 182 23.23 5.12 -12.22
CA ALA A 182 22.89 4.42 -13.46
C ALA A 182 22.71 5.42 -14.62
N ASP A 183 23.79 5.84 -15.19
CA ASP A 183 23.98 6.61 -16.43
C ASP A 183 22.70 7.31 -16.99
N SER A 184 22.17 6.95 -18.15
CA SER A 184 21.00 7.59 -18.76
C SER A 184 19.68 7.36 -18.01
N LEU A 185 19.49 6.18 -17.41
CA LEU A 185 18.30 5.86 -16.60
C LEU A 185 18.25 6.67 -15.30
N GLY A 186 19.41 6.92 -14.69
CA GLY A 186 19.50 7.75 -13.47
C GLY A 186 19.16 9.21 -13.74
N ALA A 187 19.51 9.74 -14.92
CA ALA A 187 19.21 11.11 -15.29
C ALA A 187 17.71 11.38 -15.47
N GLU A 188 16.98 10.47 -16.12
CA GLU A 188 15.50 10.59 -16.24
C GLU A 188 14.79 10.49 -14.90
N MET A 189 15.26 9.60 -14.03
CA MET A 189 14.68 9.43 -12.69
C MET A 189 14.89 10.68 -11.82
N ILE A 190 16.07 11.28 -11.88
CA ILE A 190 16.39 12.52 -11.15
C ILE A 190 15.55 13.70 -11.65
N GLN A 191 15.31 13.77 -12.97
CA GLN A 191 14.54 14.87 -13.56
C GLN A 191 13.03 14.72 -13.35
N ASN A 192 12.49 13.53 -13.51
CA ASN A 192 11.05 13.29 -13.56
C ASN A 192 10.50 12.64 -12.27
N GLY A 193 11.36 12.09 -11.40
CA GLY A 193 10.95 11.40 -10.17
C GLY A 193 10.14 10.13 -10.44
N ILE A 194 10.16 9.60 -11.65
CA ILE A 194 9.40 8.41 -12.04
C ILE A 194 10.34 7.23 -12.21
N VAL A 195 10.12 6.19 -11.43
CA VAL A 195 10.82 4.92 -11.54
C VAL A 195 9.92 3.94 -12.28
N GLY A 196 10.20 3.66 -13.53
CA GLY A 196 9.37 2.79 -14.37
C GLY A 196 9.44 1.33 -13.93
N ARG A 197 10.65 0.75 -13.86
CA ARG A 197 10.87 -0.65 -13.48
C ARG A 197 12.08 -0.81 -12.57
N ILE A 198 11.93 -1.65 -11.55
CA ILE A 198 13.02 -2.04 -10.63
C ILE A 198 13.01 -3.55 -10.50
N ALA A 199 14.15 -4.19 -10.68
CA ALA A 199 14.31 -5.63 -10.48
C ALA A 199 13.20 -6.48 -11.14
N GLY A 200 12.65 -6.04 -12.29
CA GLY A 200 11.57 -6.73 -13.01
C GLY A 200 10.15 -6.37 -12.57
N PHE A 201 9.98 -5.52 -11.56
CA PHE A 201 8.68 -5.01 -11.14
C PHE A 201 8.33 -3.70 -11.83
N ASN A 202 7.07 -3.53 -12.20
CA ASN A 202 6.49 -2.23 -12.52
C ASN A 202 6.17 -1.51 -11.21
N VAL A 203 6.82 -0.37 -10.97
CA VAL A 203 6.70 0.38 -9.72
C VAL A 203 5.57 1.38 -9.81
N ILE A 204 4.68 1.35 -8.83
CA ILE A 204 3.53 2.25 -8.71
C ILE A 204 3.56 2.87 -7.31
N GLU A 205 3.75 4.17 -7.25
CA GLU A 205 3.61 4.88 -5.98
C GLU A 205 2.13 4.85 -5.55
N TRP A 206 1.88 4.41 -4.33
CA TRP A 206 0.55 4.23 -3.80
C TRP A 206 0.49 4.63 -2.33
N ASN A 207 -0.32 5.62 -2.03
CA ASN A 207 -0.49 6.11 -0.67
C ASN A 207 -1.58 5.30 0.04
N ASP A 208 -1.16 4.61 1.11
CA ASP A 208 -2.06 3.85 1.99
C ASP A 208 -1.82 4.19 3.45
N SER A 209 -2.88 4.11 4.26
CA SER A 209 -2.84 4.44 5.69
C SER A 209 -2.56 3.24 6.60
N THR A 210 -2.34 2.05 6.03
CA THR A 210 -2.05 0.85 6.81
C THR A 210 -0.72 0.98 7.54
N ALA A 211 -0.76 0.88 8.85
CA ALA A 211 0.43 1.06 9.69
C ALA A 211 1.52 0.04 9.35
N ASN A 212 2.76 0.53 9.23
CA ASN A 212 3.94 -0.29 8.96
C ASN A 212 3.99 -0.99 7.60
N LEU A 213 3.00 -0.79 6.74
CA LEU A 213 3.04 -1.26 5.36
C LEU A 213 4.04 -0.42 4.56
N ALA A 214 4.97 -1.07 3.88
CA ALA A 214 5.94 -0.41 3.01
C ALA A 214 5.65 -0.66 1.53
N MET A 215 5.32 -1.89 1.16
CA MET A 215 5.13 -2.30 -0.22
C MET A 215 4.13 -3.45 -0.33
N ILE A 216 3.47 -3.57 -1.49
CA ILE A 216 2.76 -4.78 -1.90
C ILE A 216 3.32 -5.20 -3.26
N ALA A 217 3.91 -6.38 -3.31
CA ALA A 217 4.37 -6.99 -4.55
C ALA A 217 3.38 -8.05 -5.02
N GLY A 218 3.11 -8.10 -6.31
CA GLY A 218 2.19 -9.10 -6.83
C GLY A 218 2.27 -9.28 -8.35
N HIS A 219 1.39 -10.15 -8.83
CA HIS A 219 1.20 -10.37 -10.25
C HIS A 219 -0.32 -10.37 -10.55
N PRO A 220 -0.79 -9.59 -11.54
CA PRO A 220 -2.22 -9.35 -11.78
C PRO A 220 -3.02 -10.63 -12.10
N ARG A 221 -2.37 -11.67 -12.61
CA ARG A 221 -3.03 -12.96 -12.92
C ARG A 221 -3.65 -13.62 -11.69
N PHE A 222 -3.19 -13.29 -10.48
CA PHE A 222 -3.58 -13.97 -9.24
C PHE A 222 -4.47 -13.14 -8.32
N ALA A 223 -4.89 -11.97 -8.79
CA ALA A 223 -5.91 -11.16 -8.15
C ALA A 223 -6.91 -10.70 -9.21
N THR A 224 -8.19 -10.83 -8.93
CA THR A 224 -9.25 -10.48 -9.87
C THR A 224 -10.23 -9.48 -9.28
N ARG A 225 -10.78 -8.66 -10.15
CA ARG A 225 -11.90 -7.77 -9.89
C ARG A 225 -13.03 -8.15 -10.84
N ALA A 226 -14.22 -8.30 -10.33
CA ALA A 226 -15.42 -8.47 -11.13
C ALA A 226 -16.41 -7.35 -10.85
N GLU A 227 -16.89 -6.73 -11.91
CA GLU A 227 -17.98 -5.75 -11.88
C GLU A 227 -19.22 -6.43 -12.46
N GLN A 228 -20.31 -6.37 -11.72
CA GLN A 228 -21.55 -7.03 -12.12
C GLN A 228 -22.56 -6.03 -12.69
N PHE A 229 -22.63 -4.85 -12.11
CA PHE A 229 -23.59 -3.82 -12.46
C PHE A 229 -23.01 -2.43 -12.19
N SER A 230 -23.22 -1.50 -13.11
CA SER A 230 -22.76 -0.12 -12.95
C SER A 230 -23.78 0.84 -13.52
N VAL A 231 -24.11 1.83 -12.73
CA VAL A 231 -24.81 3.04 -13.19
C VAL A 231 -23.81 4.20 -13.05
N PRO A 232 -23.36 4.78 -14.17
CA PRO A 232 -22.47 5.94 -14.13
C PRO A 232 -23.07 7.09 -13.33
N VAL A 233 -22.22 7.90 -12.72
CA VAL A 233 -22.68 9.09 -12.01
C VAL A 233 -23.37 10.03 -12.98
N HIS A 234 -24.59 10.41 -12.66
CA HIS A 234 -25.43 11.28 -13.48
C HIS A 234 -26.34 12.16 -12.61
N LEU A 235 -26.89 13.19 -13.22
CA LEU A 235 -27.89 14.04 -12.60
C LEU A 235 -29.28 13.51 -12.95
N GLN A 236 -30.08 13.22 -11.92
CA GLN A 236 -31.46 12.76 -12.03
C GLN A 236 -32.39 13.85 -11.52
N ASP A 237 -33.37 14.26 -12.35
CA ASP A 237 -34.45 15.13 -11.87
C ASP A 237 -35.37 14.32 -10.93
N ILE A 238 -35.59 14.84 -9.74
CA ILE A 238 -36.43 14.26 -8.69
C ILE A 238 -37.66 15.11 -8.36
N SER A 239 -37.94 16.13 -9.15
CA SER A 239 -39.09 17.05 -8.95
C SER A 239 -40.42 16.31 -8.91
N GLY A 240 -40.55 15.17 -9.60
CA GLY A 240 -41.76 14.34 -9.61
C GLY A 240 -41.97 13.44 -8.40
N SER A 241 -41.07 13.44 -7.44
CA SER A 241 -41.12 12.55 -6.25
C SER A 241 -42.19 12.91 -5.21
N GLY A 242 -42.83 14.09 -5.38
CA GLY A 242 -43.82 14.60 -4.42
C GLY A 242 -43.23 15.18 -3.12
N LYS A 243 -41.96 14.92 -2.84
CA LYS A 243 -41.24 15.41 -1.67
C LYS A 243 -40.33 16.60 -2.01
N TYR A 244 -39.71 16.57 -3.17
CA TYR A 244 -38.75 17.56 -3.62
C TYR A 244 -39.29 18.28 -4.86
N ILE A 245 -39.43 19.60 -4.81
CA ILE A 245 -39.91 20.42 -5.91
C ILE A 245 -38.75 21.25 -6.45
N GLY A 246 -38.43 21.10 -7.74
CA GLY A 246 -37.32 21.79 -8.39
C GLY A 246 -35.94 21.32 -7.99
N ALA A 247 -35.80 20.12 -7.39
CA ALA A 247 -34.52 19.58 -6.99
C ALA A 247 -34.06 18.45 -7.95
N SER A 248 -32.75 18.27 -8.02
CA SER A 248 -32.09 17.19 -8.74
C SER A 248 -31.24 16.37 -7.79
N ALA A 249 -30.95 15.12 -8.14
CA ALA A 249 -30.06 14.26 -7.39
C ALA A 249 -28.87 13.83 -8.25
N VAL A 250 -27.67 13.90 -7.69
CA VAL A 250 -26.47 13.25 -8.22
C VAL A 250 -26.47 11.80 -7.77
N GLN A 251 -26.61 10.89 -8.71
CA GLN A 251 -26.76 9.47 -8.43
C GLN A 251 -25.73 8.63 -9.20
N GLY A 252 -25.23 7.59 -8.56
CA GLY A 252 -24.37 6.58 -9.17
C GLY A 252 -24.39 5.32 -8.33
N ARG A 253 -24.22 4.13 -8.96
CA ARG A 253 -24.22 2.86 -8.27
C ARG A 253 -23.30 1.87 -8.97
N ILE A 254 -22.54 1.11 -8.20
CA ILE A 254 -21.66 0.06 -8.71
C ILE A 254 -21.73 -1.17 -7.81
N THR A 255 -21.92 -2.34 -8.44
CA THR A 255 -21.87 -3.64 -7.76
C THR A 255 -20.66 -4.41 -8.25
N TYR A 256 -19.73 -4.69 -7.36
CA TYR A 256 -18.44 -5.29 -7.67
C TYR A 256 -17.93 -6.13 -6.50
N ASP A 257 -16.87 -6.88 -6.75
CA ASP A 257 -16.03 -7.44 -5.69
C ASP A 257 -14.61 -7.72 -6.18
N HIS A 258 -13.71 -7.95 -5.23
CA HIS A 258 -12.32 -8.28 -5.47
C HIS A 258 -11.99 -9.62 -4.83
N LYS A 259 -11.09 -10.39 -5.43
CA LYS A 259 -10.63 -11.65 -4.86
C LYS A 259 -9.16 -11.91 -5.17
N VAL A 260 -8.41 -12.34 -4.15
CA VAL A 260 -7.09 -12.93 -4.32
C VAL A 260 -7.24 -14.40 -4.59
N LEU A 261 -6.78 -14.86 -5.75
CA LEU A 261 -6.88 -16.25 -6.18
C LEU A 261 -5.78 -17.13 -5.60
N ARG A 262 -4.58 -16.57 -5.41
CA ARG A 262 -3.41 -17.27 -4.86
C ARG A 262 -2.62 -16.32 -3.95
N SER A 263 -2.71 -16.54 -2.66
CA SER A 263 -2.02 -15.72 -1.63
C SER A 263 -0.50 -15.71 -1.80
N VAL A 264 0.09 -16.81 -2.23
CA VAL A 264 1.54 -16.94 -2.44
C VAL A 264 2.08 -15.99 -3.51
N ALA A 265 1.22 -15.58 -4.46
CA ALA A 265 1.58 -14.67 -5.54
C ALA A 265 1.50 -13.19 -5.19
N ILE A 266 0.98 -12.85 -4.02
CA ILE A 266 0.87 -11.49 -3.52
C ILE A 266 1.54 -11.43 -2.16
N ARG A 267 2.44 -10.48 -1.98
CA ARG A 267 3.19 -10.28 -0.75
C ARG A 267 2.96 -8.89 -0.21
N ALA A 268 2.56 -8.80 1.04
CA ALA A 268 2.49 -7.55 1.78
C ALA A 268 3.74 -7.42 2.66
N ILE A 269 4.53 -6.38 2.41
CA ILE A 269 5.82 -6.16 3.04
C ILE A 269 5.67 -5.10 4.14
N TYR A 270 5.98 -5.48 5.37
CA TYR A 270 5.89 -4.63 6.55
C TYR A 270 7.27 -4.31 7.09
N THR A 271 7.49 -3.04 7.46
CA THR A 271 8.72 -2.52 8.04
C THR A 271 8.44 -1.78 9.35
N PRO A 272 9.39 -1.71 10.29
CA PRO A 272 9.20 -0.92 11.51
C PRO A 272 9.03 0.57 11.22
N SER A 273 8.22 1.25 12.04
CA SER A 273 8.16 2.72 12.04
C SER A 273 9.49 3.30 12.52
N VAL A 274 9.85 4.51 12.05
CA VAL A 274 11.11 5.16 12.40
C VAL A 274 10.98 5.94 13.72
N LEU A 275 11.87 5.66 14.68
CA LEU A 275 12.03 6.44 15.92
C LEU A 275 12.98 7.61 15.68
N LYS A 276 12.69 8.75 16.31
CA LYS A 276 13.65 9.86 16.40
C LYS A 276 14.50 9.70 17.67
N LEU A 277 15.81 9.67 17.48
CA LEU A 277 16.78 9.52 18.56
C LEU A 277 17.64 10.77 18.69
N THR A 278 17.90 11.20 19.92
CA THR A 278 18.91 12.22 20.23
C THR A 278 19.87 11.67 21.29
N ALA A 279 21.16 11.88 21.06
CA ALA A 279 22.20 11.44 21.97
C ALA A 279 22.78 12.63 22.76
N ALA A 280 23.05 12.43 24.04
CA ALA A 280 23.73 13.36 24.92
C ALA A 280 24.80 12.62 25.71
N GLN A 281 25.74 13.37 26.36
CA GLN A 281 26.74 12.77 27.23
C GLN A 281 26.06 12.08 28.42
N GLY A 282 26.56 10.90 28.79
CA GLY A 282 26.14 10.19 29.98
C GLY A 282 26.75 10.80 31.26
N GLY A 283 26.46 10.20 32.39
CA GLY A 283 27.07 10.59 33.70
C GLY A 283 28.46 10.02 33.90
N SER A 284 28.75 8.85 33.33
CA SER A 284 30.02 8.11 33.50
C SER A 284 30.93 8.27 32.27
N SER A 285 32.25 8.24 32.47
CA SER A 285 33.22 8.28 31.37
C SER A 285 33.00 7.15 30.40
N GLY A 286 33.04 7.43 29.09
CA GLY A 286 32.76 6.49 28.02
C GLY A 286 31.27 6.16 27.80
N SER A 287 30.35 6.95 28.39
CA SER A 287 28.92 6.70 28.25
C SER A 287 28.17 7.80 27.49
N THR A 288 27.06 7.37 26.85
CA THR A 288 26.06 8.23 26.20
C THR A 288 24.67 7.90 26.73
N VAL A 289 23.76 8.86 26.67
CA VAL A 289 22.33 8.67 27.00
C VAL A 289 21.50 9.05 25.82
N LEU A 290 20.52 8.21 25.52
CA LEU A 290 19.60 8.41 24.37
C LEU A 290 18.22 8.85 24.83
N THR A 291 17.71 9.91 24.22
CA THR A 291 16.30 10.29 24.31
C THR A 291 15.57 9.80 23.08
N VAL A 292 14.51 9.04 23.30
CA VAL A 292 13.67 8.44 22.26
C VAL A 292 12.40 9.25 22.13
N SER A 293 12.05 9.63 20.90
CA SER A 293 10.80 10.29 20.56
C SER A 293 10.04 9.48 19.52
N GLY A 294 8.76 9.26 19.75
CA GLY A 294 7.90 8.36 18.97
C GLY A 294 7.92 6.93 19.52
N GLY A 295 7.12 6.07 18.92
CA GLY A 295 6.92 4.69 19.38
C GLY A 295 6.05 4.58 20.64
N SER A 296 5.77 3.36 21.03
CA SER A 296 4.97 3.01 22.21
C SER A 296 5.46 1.69 22.80
N GLY A 297 5.20 1.45 24.09
CA GLY A 297 5.61 0.24 24.78
C GLY A 297 7.00 0.38 25.46
N THR A 298 7.76 -0.71 25.50
CA THR A 298 9.11 -0.73 26.10
C THR A 298 10.16 -0.49 25.04
N PHE A 299 11.31 0.07 25.43
CA PHE A 299 12.44 0.26 24.53
C PHE A 299 13.58 -0.68 24.91
N ALA A 300 14.29 -1.15 23.89
CA ALA A 300 15.54 -1.88 24.04
C ALA A 300 16.54 -1.43 22.97
N TYR A 301 17.84 -1.60 23.24
CA TYR A 301 18.90 -1.15 22.35
C TYR A 301 19.96 -2.22 22.10
N LYS A 302 20.68 -2.06 21.00
CA LYS A 302 21.91 -2.78 20.66
C LYS A 302 22.95 -1.77 20.15
N VAL A 303 24.22 -2.01 20.48
CA VAL A 303 25.34 -1.25 19.94
C VAL A 303 25.96 -2.05 18.80
N ASN A 304 26.16 -1.42 17.65
CA ASN A 304 26.71 -2.04 16.43
C ASN A 304 26.05 -3.39 16.08
N PRO A 305 24.71 -3.44 15.90
CA PRO A 305 24.03 -4.68 15.63
C PRO A 305 24.52 -5.29 14.29
N ALA A 306 24.81 -6.60 14.28
CA ALA A 306 25.21 -7.33 13.07
C ALA A 306 24.07 -7.45 12.04
N ALA A 307 22.82 -7.40 12.52
CA ALA A 307 21.61 -7.40 11.69
C ALA A 307 20.61 -6.39 12.26
N ARG A 308 19.88 -5.73 11.38
CA ARG A 308 18.85 -4.75 11.75
C ARG A 308 17.63 -5.44 12.37
N ALA A 309 16.90 -4.70 13.20
CA ALA A 309 15.67 -5.20 13.79
C ALA A 309 14.57 -5.36 12.74
N VAL A 310 13.94 -6.52 12.70
CA VAL A 310 12.86 -6.85 11.77
C VAL A 310 11.50 -6.61 12.43
N PHE A 311 10.58 -6.01 11.69
CA PHE A 311 9.22 -5.74 12.17
C PHE A 311 8.54 -7.03 12.66
N ASN A 312 7.86 -6.92 13.80
CA ASN A 312 7.08 -7.99 14.44
C ASN A 312 7.88 -9.25 14.85
N GLU A 313 9.21 -9.20 14.81
CA GLU A 313 10.09 -10.23 15.35
C GLU A 313 10.51 -9.94 16.80
N THR A 314 10.99 -10.96 17.50
CA THR A 314 11.48 -10.82 18.87
C THR A 314 12.83 -10.11 18.86
N TYR A 315 12.97 -9.10 19.73
CA TYR A 315 14.17 -8.30 19.82
C TYR A 315 14.96 -8.62 21.10
N GLY A 316 16.15 -9.20 20.94
CA GLY A 316 17.04 -9.53 22.04
C GLY A 316 18.03 -8.39 22.36
N GLY A 317 17.53 -7.20 22.64
CA GLY A 317 18.33 -6.03 23.05
C GLY A 317 18.33 -5.81 24.56
N THR A 318 19.22 -4.92 25.04
CA THR A 318 19.24 -4.45 26.43
C THR A 318 18.14 -3.44 26.67
N SER A 319 17.44 -3.52 27.79
CA SER A 319 16.37 -2.58 28.15
C SER A 319 16.86 -1.14 28.19
N LEU A 320 16.07 -0.21 27.64
CA LEU A 320 16.35 1.21 27.57
C LEU A 320 15.25 2.03 28.25
N THR A 321 15.62 2.86 29.19
CA THR A 321 14.79 3.95 29.72
C THR A 321 15.24 5.25 29.05
N SER A 322 14.36 5.86 28.25
CA SER A 322 14.65 7.08 27.49
C SER A 322 15.12 8.20 28.42
N GLY A 323 16.23 8.82 28.09
CA GLY A 323 16.83 9.93 28.86
C GLY A 323 17.54 9.51 30.16
N SER A 324 17.63 8.22 30.50
CA SER A 324 18.19 7.78 31.80
C SER A 324 19.18 6.64 31.68
N THR A 325 19.04 5.72 30.73
CA THR A 325 19.95 4.57 30.60
C THR A 325 21.28 5.01 30.02
N GLU A 326 22.36 4.77 30.76
CA GLU A 326 23.74 4.99 30.31
C GLU A 326 24.16 3.82 29.39
N ILE A 327 24.63 4.15 28.22
CA ILE A 327 25.07 3.21 27.20
C ILE A 327 26.56 3.41 27.01
N THR A 328 27.37 2.38 27.25
CA THR A 328 28.80 2.42 26.90
C THR A 328 28.96 2.38 25.40
N ALA A 329 29.58 3.41 24.84
CA ALA A 329 29.77 3.54 23.40
C ALA A 329 31.03 4.37 23.08
N SER A 330 31.58 4.14 21.90
CA SER A 330 32.72 4.88 21.33
C SER A 330 32.28 5.77 20.19
N ALA A 331 33.04 6.79 19.85
CA ALA A 331 32.76 7.65 18.71
C ALA A 331 32.79 6.80 17.41
N GLY A 332 31.74 6.90 16.61
CA GLY A 332 31.55 6.10 15.40
C GLY A 332 30.63 4.89 15.60
N ASP A 333 30.31 4.50 16.83
CA ASP A 333 29.36 3.41 17.08
C ASP A 333 27.96 3.80 16.62
N VAL A 334 27.24 2.81 16.10
CA VAL A 334 25.83 2.92 15.73
C VAL A 334 24.99 2.22 16.80
N ILE A 335 24.08 2.97 17.40
CA ILE A 335 23.13 2.42 18.37
C ILE A 335 21.78 2.29 17.69
N GLU A 336 21.26 1.06 17.67
CA GLU A 336 19.91 0.74 17.27
C GLU A 336 19.01 0.71 18.50
N VAL A 337 17.86 1.37 18.44
CA VAL A 337 16.83 1.33 19.48
C VAL A 337 15.53 0.81 18.87
N ALA A 338 14.94 -0.19 19.51
CA ALA A 338 13.65 -0.74 19.13
C ALA A 338 12.58 -0.41 20.18
N SER A 339 11.40 0.01 19.71
CA SER A 339 10.16 0.05 20.49
C SER A 339 9.47 -1.29 20.39
N LEU A 340 9.09 -1.86 21.52
CA LEU A 340 8.59 -3.21 21.64
C LEU A 340 7.16 -3.25 22.20
N SER A 341 6.32 -4.07 21.59
CA SER A 341 5.03 -4.47 22.14
C SER A 341 5.01 -5.99 22.26
N SER A 342 4.80 -6.50 23.49
CA SER A 342 4.91 -7.93 23.80
C SER A 342 6.24 -8.56 23.32
N GLY A 343 7.36 -7.84 23.48
CA GLY A 343 8.70 -8.27 23.07
C GLY A 343 8.98 -8.24 21.56
N LYS A 344 8.01 -7.80 20.74
CA LYS A 344 8.14 -7.74 19.28
C LYS A 344 8.35 -6.30 18.80
N VAL A 345 9.21 -6.13 17.80
CA VAL A 345 9.56 -4.85 17.20
C VAL A 345 8.34 -4.18 16.55
N LYS A 346 8.11 -2.92 16.87
CA LYS A 346 7.07 -2.07 16.24
C LYS A 346 7.66 -0.82 15.59
N ALA A 347 8.71 -0.24 16.20
CA ALA A 347 9.41 0.89 15.63
C ALA A 347 10.91 0.77 15.94
N VAL A 348 11.76 1.34 15.07
CA VAL A 348 13.22 1.27 15.18
C VAL A 348 13.83 2.64 14.87
N GLY A 349 14.88 2.99 15.57
CA GLY A 349 15.69 4.16 15.27
C GLY A 349 17.18 3.83 15.31
N TYR A 350 17.95 4.55 14.53
CA TYR A 350 19.41 4.44 14.47
C TYR A 350 20.05 5.78 14.74
N ILE A 351 21.12 5.78 15.50
CA ILE A 351 21.92 6.97 15.73
C ILE A 351 23.42 6.62 15.76
N SER A 352 24.21 7.38 15.01
CA SER A 352 25.67 7.30 15.12
C SER A 352 26.15 8.21 16.24
N VAL A 353 26.91 7.66 17.18
CA VAL A 353 27.45 8.40 18.34
C VAL A 353 28.67 9.15 17.90
N THR A 354 28.72 10.43 18.22
CA THR A 354 29.90 11.29 18.02
C THR A 354 30.67 11.49 19.30
N ALA A 355 31.93 11.92 19.24
CA ALA A 355 32.72 12.23 20.43
C ALA A 355 32.05 13.28 21.36
N ALA A 356 31.25 14.19 20.78
CA ALA A 356 30.49 15.17 21.55
C ALA A 356 29.35 14.59 22.39
N ASN A 357 28.88 13.38 22.04
CA ASN A 357 27.79 12.68 22.74
C ASN A 357 28.30 11.71 23.82
N ILE A 358 29.62 11.60 24.00
CA ILE A 358 30.24 10.69 24.95
C ILE A 358 30.88 11.52 26.09
N LYS A 359 30.66 11.09 27.33
CA LYS A 359 31.30 11.65 28.48
C LYS A 359 32.79 11.33 28.44
N ALA A 360 33.64 12.35 28.52
CA ALA A 360 35.10 12.22 28.59
C ALA A 360 35.54 11.54 29.89
#